data_8c479e548a47f689d5f0a7f5d8a90895
#
_entry.id   8c479e548a47f689d5f0a7f5d8a90895
#
_cell.length_a   1.000
_cell.length_b   1.000
_cell.length_c   1.000
_cell.angle_alpha   90.00
_cell.angle_beta   90.00
_cell.angle_gamma   90.00
#
_symmetry.space_group_name_H-M   'P 1'
#
loop_
_entity.id
_entity.type
_entity.pdbx_description
1 polymer ?
#
loop_
_entity_poly.entity_id
_entity_poly.type
_entity_poly.pdbx_seq_one_letter_code
_entity_poly.pdbx_strand_id
1 'polypeptide(L)'
;IWREYIYHLQHDDNGKRYSTSESYISALKSLQKFLGKDAIKGFNISVVEIQKWKDCMTNGVKGKDGNIEGQISESTIGIYLRSCRTIWNVCRSQGYLLDVTYPFSNKKEKHLVSIPRSKVKKKVYLKREQFTELYNVFVNKNYPDTWKKGYAERAHYSLGLFLAQYLCNGFNLADAARLQYNDYYFQTGKRAFLFNRKKTADRSSNDSEVVIPIIEPLQVILDEIAATPSRDGYVFPEIFNGVTSEKERSKRTAEENSNIQDRVTKICHDVPGWGKAIRPSGTWCRHSFATNLRNAGVEKTYIDESMGHSTNSNDMTNVYLDTYPLEMQMEYNSKLLALDDESTQRDELISKLSKLSNQELLQLLNKAV
;
A
#
# COMPACT_ATOMS: atom_id res chain seq x y z
N ILE A 1 -19.17 -10.09 -24.33
CA ILE A 1 -17.81 -9.52 -24.31
C ILE A 1 -17.45 -8.96 -22.94
N TRP A 2 -18.21 -7.98 -22.33
CA TRP A 2 -17.80 -7.41 -21.03
C TRP A 2 -17.82 -8.44 -19.90
N ARG A 3 -18.88 -9.26 -19.80
CA ARG A 3 -18.95 -10.34 -18.80
C ARG A 3 -17.92 -11.44 -19.06
N GLU A 4 -17.65 -11.77 -20.29
CA GLU A 4 -16.61 -12.69 -20.72
C GLU A 4 -15.21 -12.17 -20.34
N TYR A 5 -14.93 -10.89 -20.59
CA TYR A 5 -13.69 -10.26 -20.15
C TYR A 5 -13.50 -10.30 -18.63
N ILE A 6 -14.58 -10.08 -17.86
CA ILE A 6 -14.58 -10.25 -16.41
C ILE A 6 -14.26 -11.70 -16.04
N TYR A 7 -14.90 -12.66 -16.72
CA TYR A 7 -14.66 -14.08 -16.49
C TYR A 7 -13.18 -14.45 -16.72
N HIS A 8 -12.57 -14.00 -17.80
CA HIS A 8 -11.15 -14.20 -18.07
C HIS A 8 -10.26 -13.57 -16.98
N LEU A 9 -10.53 -12.34 -16.54
CA LEU A 9 -9.79 -11.73 -15.45
C LEU A 9 -9.87 -12.52 -14.13
N GLN A 10 -10.97 -13.26 -13.92
CA GLN A 10 -11.20 -14.05 -12.70
C GLN A 10 -10.59 -15.44 -12.73
N HIS A 11 -10.40 -16.02 -13.92
CA HIS A 11 -10.05 -17.43 -14.07
C HIS A 11 -8.71 -17.67 -14.78
N ASP A 12 -8.31 -16.80 -15.70
CA ASP A 12 -7.04 -16.93 -16.39
C ASP A 12 -5.87 -16.72 -15.42
N ASP A 13 -4.75 -17.37 -15.67
CA ASP A 13 -3.55 -17.33 -14.82
C ASP A 13 -3.83 -17.60 -13.33
N ASN A 14 -4.68 -18.60 -13.05
CA ASN A 14 -5.10 -18.93 -11.69
C ASN A 14 -5.75 -17.76 -10.93
N GLY A 15 -6.41 -16.84 -11.63
CA GLY A 15 -7.11 -15.70 -11.05
C GLY A 15 -6.19 -14.58 -10.54
N LYS A 16 -4.96 -14.49 -11.01
CA LYS A 16 -4.02 -13.42 -10.63
C LYS A 16 -4.61 -12.01 -10.75
N ARG A 17 -5.52 -11.82 -11.70
CA ARG A 17 -6.17 -10.53 -11.97
C ARG A 17 -7.55 -10.38 -11.34
N TYR A 18 -7.93 -11.24 -10.40
CA TYR A 18 -9.24 -11.23 -9.77
C TYR A 18 -9.60 -9.84 -9.19
N SER A 19 -8.71 -9.21 -8.44
CA SER A 19 -8.95 -7.87 -7.88
C SER A 19 -9.17 -6.79 -8.95
N THR A 20 -8.61 -6.96 -10.15
CA THR A 20 -8.86 -6.07 -11.29
C THR A 20 -10.28 -6.24 -11.80
N SER A 21 -10.80 -7.47 -11.84
CA SER A 21 -12.15 -7.75 -12.31
C SER A 21 -13.24 -7.01 -11.52
N GLU A 22 -13.04 -6.77 -10.22
CA GLU A 22 -13.97 -6.03 -9.36
C GLU A 22 -14.23 -4.60 -9.87
N SER A 23 -13.21 -3.96 -10.44
CA SER A 23 -13.36 -2.64 -11.05
C SER A 23 -14.24 -2.68 -12.30
N TYR A 24 -14.11 -3.74 -13.11
CA TYR A 24 -14.95 -3.94 -14.30
C TYR A 24 -16.39 -4.32 -13.95
N ILE A 25 -16.59 -5.12 -12.90
CA ILE A 25 -17.92 -5.45 -12.36
C ILE A 25 -18.61 -4.18 -11.89
N SER A 26 -17.93 -3.37 -11.10
CA SER A 26 -18.48 -2.13 -10.56
C SER A 26 -18.83 -1.11 -11.66
N ALA A 27 -17.96 -0.99 -12.66
CA ALA A 27 -18.20 -0.13 -13.82
C ALA A 27 -19.42 -0.62 -14.64
N LEU A 28 -19.51 -1.93 -14.90
CA LEU A 28 -20.65 -2.51 -15.63
C LEU A 28 -21.97 -2.29 -14.87
N LYS A 29 -22.01 -2.57 -13.57
CA LYS A 29 -23.20 -2.34 -12.72
C LYS A 29 -23.62 -0.88 -12.74
N SER A 30 -22.66 0.06 -12.65
CA SER A 30 -22.94 1.49 -12.71
C SER A 30 -23.54 1.90 -14.04
N LEU A 31 -23.00 1.40 -15.16
CA LEU A 31 -23.52 1.69 -16.49
C LEU A 31 -24.92 1.07 -16.72
N GLN A 32 -25.13 -0.18 -16.28
CA GLN A 32 -26.43 -0.85 -16.32
C GLN A 32 -27.49 -0.08 -15.53
N LYS A 33 -27.15 0.37 -14.30
CA LYS A 33 -28.05 1.19 -13.48
C LYS A 33 -28.42 2.50 -14.19
N PHE A 34 -27.44 3.17 -14.79
CA PHE A 34 -27.66 4.42 -15.53
C PHE A 34 -28.58 4.23 -16.74
N LEU A 35 -28.38 3.17 -17.52
CA LEU A 35 -29.18 2.87 -18.72
C LEU A 35 -30.54 2.22 -18.40
N GLY A 36 -30.76 1.77 -17.17
CA GLY A 36 -31.96 1.03 -16.77
C GLY A 36 -32.12 -0.33 -17.48
N LYS A 37 -30.99 -0.93 -17.88
CA LYS A 37 -30.98 -2.15 -18.71
C LYS A 37 -29.90 -3.13 -18.25
N ASP A 38 -30.27 -4.41 -18.16
CA ASP A 38 -29.30 -5.48 -17.83
C ASP A 38 -28.45 -5.91 -19.03
N ALA A 39 -28.98 -5.81 -20.23
CA ALA A 39 -28.29 -6.10 -21.48
C ALA A 39 -27.98 -4.80 -22.24
N ILE A 40 -26.71 -4.57 -22.53
CA ILE A 40 -26.24 -3.38 -23.22
C ILE A 40 -25.69 -3.81 -24.58
N LYS A 41 -26.27 -3.26 -25.64
CA LYS A 41 -25.76 -3.42 -27.01
C LYS A 41 -24.86 -2.23 -27.33
N GLY A 42 -23.57 -2.48 -27.61
CA GLY A 42 -22.56 -1.44 -27.78
C GLY A 42 -22.87 -0.41 -28.87
N PHE A 43 -23.51 -0.81 -29.96
CA PHE A 43 -23.92 0.07 -31.04
C PHE A 43 -25.07 1.04 -30.67
N ASN A 44 -25.74 0.80 -29.54
CA ASN A 44 -26.76 1.70 -29.01
C ASN A 44 -26.20 2.70 -27.99
N ILE A 45 -24.89 2.69 -27.73
CA ILE A 45 -24.25 3.59 -26.79
C ILE A 45 -23.50 4.67 -27.57
N SER A 46 -24.00 5.90 -27.54
CA SER A 46 -23.36 7.04 -28.18
C SER A 46 -22.36 7.74 -27.24
N VAL A 47 -21.54 8.62 -27.82
CA VAL A 47 -20.68 9.55 -27.06
C VAL A 47 -21.50 10.34 -26.03
N VAL A 48 -22.71 10.77 -26.44
CA VAL A 48 -23.61 11.56 -25.58
C VAL A 48 -24.07 10.75 -24.35
N GLU A 49 -24.38 9.47 -24.53
CA GLU A 49 -24.81 8.62 -23.40
C GLU A 49 -23.67 8.38 -22.42
N ILE A 50 -22.45 8.15 -22.89
CA ILE A 50 -21.28 8.01 -22.00
C ILE A 50 -20.99 9.32 -21.28
N GLN A 51 -21.15 10.47 -21.94
CA GLN A 51 -21.00 11.77 -21.28
C GLN A 51 -22.07 11.98 -20.22
N LYS A 52 -23.35 11.68 -20.50
CA LYS A 52 -24.44 11.75 -19.52
C LYS A 52 -24.19 10.81 -18.32
N TRP A 53 -23.68 9.59 -18.56
CA TRP A 53 -23.28 8.68 -17.49
C TRP A 53 -22.18 9.28 -16.61
N LYS A 54 -21.18 9.88 -17.22
CA LYS A 54 -20.11 10.61 -16.48
C LYS A 54 -20.68 11.77 -15.67
N ASP A 55 -21.58 12.56 -16.25
CA ASP A 55 -22.20 13.71 -15.58
C ASP A 55 -23.09 13.27 -14.41
N CYS A 56 -23.84 12.17 -14.57
CA CYS A 56 -24.63 11.55 -13.52
C CYS A 56 -23.74 11.08 -12.34
N MET A 57 -22.60 10.46 -12.63
CA MET A 57 -21.63 10.07 -11.59
C MET A 57 -20.96 11.27 -10.92
N THR A 58 -20.78 12.37 -11.64
CA THR A 58 -20.14 13.58 -11.12
C THR A 58 -21.08 14.39 -10.24
N ASN A 59 -22.32 14.55 -10.67
CA ASN A 59 -23.30 15.44 -10.03
C ASN A 59 -24.25 14.69 -9.10
N GLY A 60 -24.35 13.37 -9.27
CA GLY A 60 -25.40 12.57 -8.64
C GLY A 60 -26.78 12.83 -9.22
N VAL A 61 -27.79 12.21 -8.64
CA VAL A 61 -29.20 12.36 -8.98
C VAL A 61 -29.96 12.80 -7.73
N LYS A 62 -30.84 13.78 -7.84
CA LYS A 62 -31.71 14.16 -6.72
C LYS A 62 -32.69 13.02 -6.41
N GLY A 63 -32.58 12.48 -5.21
CA GLY A 63 -33.55 11.53 -4.68
C GLY A 63 -34.92 12.17 -4.37
N LYS A 64 -35.91 11.36 -4.05
CA LYS A 64 -37.26 11.83 -3.70
C LYS A 64 -37.28 12.71 -2.44
N ASP A 65 -36.32 12.54 -1.57
CA ASP A 65 -36.09 13.30 -0.32
C ASP A 65 -35.25 14.57 -0.52
N GLY A 66 -34.87 14.89 -1.79
CA GLY A 66 -34.06 16.06 -2.14
C GLY A 66 -32.56 15.87 -1.95
N ASN A 67 -32.11 14.76 -1.39
CA ASN A 67 -30.70 14.45 -1.23
C ASN A 67 -30.06 14.04 -2.57
N ILE A 68 -28.76 14.33 -2.72
CA ILE A 68 -28.01 13.92 -3.91
C ILE A 68 -27.48 12.50 -3.69
N GLU A 69 -27.95 11.57 -4.50
CA GLU A 69 -27.52 10.18 -4.50
C GLU A 69 -26.61 9.85 -5.68
N GLY A 70 -25.75 8.85 -5.51
CA GLY A 70 -24.95 8.29 -6.60
C GLY A 70 -23.75 9.14 -7.05
N GLN A 71 -23.47 10.28 -6.39
CA GLN A 71 -22.24 11.03 -6.63
C GLN A 71 -21.03 10.22 -6.16
N ILE A 72 -20.01 10.11 -7.02
CA ILE A 72 -18.78 9.38 -6.70
C ILE A 72 -17.54 10.22 -7.02
N SER A 73 -16.39 9.80 -6.47
CA SER A 73 -15.14 10.56 -6.63
C SER A 73 -14.63 10.54 -8.08
N GLU A 74 -13.95 11.62 -8.51
CA GLU A 74 -13.31 11.68 -9.84
C GLU A 74 -12.38 10.49 -10.11
N SER A 75 -11.68 9.99 -9.08
CA SER A 75 -10.84 8.80 -9.19
C SER A 75 -11.66 7.56 -9.57
N THR A 76 -12.82 7.37 -8.94
CA THR A 76 -13.73 6.25 -9.22
C THR A 76 -14.34 6.39 -10.61
N ILE A 77 -14.79 7.59 -10.99
CA ILE A 77 -15.25 7.89 -12.36
C ILE A 77 -14.18 7.53 -13.39
N GLY A 78 -12.93 7.94 -13.12
CA GLY A 78 -11.80 7.60 -13.97
C GLY A 78 -11.57 6.09 -14.11
N ILE A 79 -11.76 5.31 -13.03
CA ILE A 79 -11.67 3.84 -13.08
C ILE A 79 -12.80 3.27 -13.98
N TYR A 80 -14.04 3.69 -13.77
CA TYR A 80 -15.18 3.18 -14.53
C TYR A 80 -15.07 3.52 -16.01
N LEU A 81 -14.71 4.73 -16.37
CA LEU A 81 -14.53 5.12 -17.77
C LEU A 81 -13.32 4.42 -18.42
N ARG A 82 -12.24 4.16 -17.70
CA ARG A 82 -11.13 3.34 -18.22
C ARG A 82 -11.53 1.90 -18.45
N SER A 83 -12.31 1.30 -17.55
CA SER A 83 -12.85 -0.05 -17.75
C SER A 83 -13.74 -0.09 -18.99
N CYS A 84 -14.64 0.88 -19.15
CA CYS A 84 -15.49 0.99 -20.34
C CYS A 84 -14.64 1.15 -21.62
N ARG A 85 -13.63 2.01 -21.61
CA ARG A 85 -12.71 2.20 -22.74
C ARG A 85 -11.97 0.91 -23.12
N THR A 86 -11.52 0.13 -22.16
CA THR A 86 -10.84 -1.15 -22.40
C THR A 86 -11.80 -2.11 -23.09
N ILE A 87 -13.03 -2.25 -22.61
CA ILE A 87 -14.03 -3.11 -23.26
C ILE A 87 -14.37 -2.63 -24.66
N TRP A 88 -14.47 -1.31 -24.86
CA TRP A 88 -14.68 -0.73 -26.20
C TRP A 88 -13.56 -1.11 -27.16
N ASN A 89 -12.31 -1.03 -26.71
CA ASN A 89 -11.14 -1.41 -27.50
C ASN A 89 -11.14 -2.93 -27.81
N VAL A 90 -11.52 -3.78 -26.84
CA VAL A 90 -11.68 -5.23 -27.07
C VAL A 90 -12.75 -5.49 -28.12
N CYS A 91 -13.92 -4.83 -28.04
CA CYS A 91 -14.95 -4.95 -29.06
C CYS A 91 -14.44 -4.56 -30.47
N ARG A 92 -13.68 -3.48 -30.56
CA ARG A 92 -13.10 -3.06 -31.84
C ARG A 92 -12.06 -4.02 -32.39
N SER A 93 -11.19 -4.55 -31.54
CA SER A 93 -10.16 -5.53 -31.96
C SER A 93 -10.78 -6.86 -32.45
N GLN A 94 -11.97 -7.17 -31.97
CA GLN A 94 -12.75 -8.34 -32.42
C GLN A 94 -13.66 -8.04 -33.64
N GLY A 95 -13.53 -6.86 -34.27
CA GLY A 95 -14.31 -6.46 -35.43
C GLY A 95 -15.70 -5.89 -35.13
N TYR A 96 -16.04 -5.70 -33.84
CA TYR A 96 -17.29 -5.05 -33.45
C TYR A 96 -17.07 -3.52 -33.31
N LEU A 97 -18.13 -2.74 -33.42
CA LEU A 97 -18.13 -1.28 -33.23
C LEU A 97 -17.15 -0.51 -34.13
N LEU A 98 -16.83 -1.04 -35.32
CA LEU A 98 -15.93 -0.38 -36.27
C LEU A 98 -16.58 0.89 -36.85
N ASP A 99 -17.89 0.82 -37.12
CA ASP A 99 -18.67 1.92 -37.69
C ASP A 99 -19.23 2.90 -36.63
N VAL A 100 -18.87 2.68 -35.34
CA VAL A 100 -19.33 3.53 -34.24
C VAL A 100 -18.23 4.51 -33.86
N THR A 101 -18.58 5.79 -33.71
CA THR A 101 -17.64 6.83 -33.28
C THR A 101 -16.98 6.45 -31.96
N TYR A 102 -15.63 6.50 -31.93
CA TYR A 102 -14.88 6.23 -30.73
C TYR A 102 -15.14 7.32 -29.68
N PRO A 103 -15.67 6.96 -28.49
CA PRO A 103 -16.20 7.98 -27.58
C PRO A 103 -15.16 8.65 -26.69
N PHE A 104 -13.94 8.13 -26.59
CA PHE A 104 -12.96 8.59 -25.61
C PHE A 104 -11.83 9.41 -26.24
N SER A 105 -11.37 10.44 -25.55
CA SER A 105 -10.16 11.18 -25.91
C SER A 105 -9.24 11.38 -24.71
N ASN A 106 -7.93 11.40 -24.98
CA ASN A 106 -6.91 11.81 -24.01
C ASN A 106 -6.74 13.33 -23.97
N LYS A 107 -7.24 14.04 -24.99
CA LYS A 107 -7.27 15.49 -25.10
C LYS A 107 -8.65 16.00 -24.71
N LYS A 108 -8.74 17.24 -24.26
CA LYS A 108 -10.03 17.89 -23.98
C LYS A 108 -10.69 18.32 -25.29
N GLU A 109 -11.16 17.35 -26.05
CA GLU A 109 -11.96 17.59 -27.26
C GLU A 109 -13.42 17.75 -26.86
N LYS A 110 -14.08 18.81 -27.36
CA LYS A 110 -15.44 19.19 -26.90
C LYS A 110 -16.52 18.17 -27.18
N HIS A 111 -16.30 17.26 -28.13
CA HIS A 111 -17.29 16.25 -28.59
C HIS A 111 -16.95 14.82 -28.19
N LEU A 112 -15.88 14.62 -27.40
CA LEU A 112 -15.49 13.31 -26.89
C LEU A 112 -15.41 13.29 -25.39
N VAL A 113 -15.57 12.10 -24.79
CA VAL A 113 -15.53 11.92 -23.34
C VAL A 113 -14.08 11.94 -22.84
N SER A 114 -13.76 12.93 -22.06
CA SER A 114 -12.47 13.02 -21.37
C SER A 114 -12.52 12.20 -20.09
N ILE A 115 -11.56 11.28 -19.93
CA ILE A 115 -11.42 10.46 -18.72
C ILE A 115 -10.66 11.25 -17.65
N PRO A 116 -11.25 11.49 -16.47
CA PRO A 116 -10.60 12.23 -15.42
C PRO A 116 -9.35 11.49 -14.93
N ARG A 117 -8.28 12.27 -14.69
CA ARG A 117 -7.09 11.79 -13.99
C ARG A 117 -7.33 11.89 -12.48
N SER A 118 -6.81 10.93 -11.73
CA SER A 118 -6.83 11.03 -10.27
C SER A 118 -6.12 12.31 -9.84
N LYS A 119 -6.78 13.15 -9.05
CA LYS A 119 -6.13 14.30 -8.43
C LYS A 119 -5.07 13.78 -7.44
N VAL A 120 -3.89 14.36 -7.49
CA VAL A 120 -2.86 14.09 -6.49
C VAL A 120 -3.36 14.69 -5.17
N LYS A 121 -3.89 13.85 -4.29
CA LYS A 121 -4.23 14.27 -2.93
C LYS A 121 -2.93 14.44 -2.13
N LYS A 122 -2.92 15.39 -1.18
CA LYS A 122 -1.83 15.49 -0.20
C LYS A 122 -1.68 14.09 0.45
N LYS A 123 -0.50 13.50 0.32
CA LYS A 123 -0.23 12.19 0.91
C LYS A 123 -0.20 12.35 2.42
N VAL A 124 -0.94 11.49 3.11
CA VAL A 124 -0.93 11.43 4.58
C VAL A 124 0.04 10.33 4.97
N TYR A 125 0.85 10.59 5.98
CA TYR A 125 1.85 9.66 6.50
C TYR A 125 2.03 9.87 7.99
N LEU A 126 2.56 8.88 8.68
CA LEU A 126 3.06 8.98 10.05
C LEU A 126 4.54 9.32 10.02
N LYS A 127 4.97 10.19 10.92
CA LYS A 127 6.38 10.53 11.09
C LYS A 127 7.15 9.37 11.71
N ARG A 128 8.45 9.40 11.60
CA ARG A 128 9.36 8.41 12.17
C ARG A 128 9.14 8.24 13.69
N GLU A 129 9.02 9.35 14.43
CA GLU A 129 8.77 9.38 15.87
C GLU A 129 7.44 8.70 16.23
N GLN A 130 6.40 8.87 15.42
CA GLN A 130 5.11 8.22 15.62
C GLN A 130 5.19 6.69 15.38
N PHE A 131 5.97 6.24 14.40
CA PHE A 131 6.23 4.81 14.23
C PHE A 131 7.04 4.24 15.40
N THR A 132 8.00 4.99 15.93
CA THR A 132 8.76 4.59 17.12
C THR A 132 7.83 4.47 18.33
N GLU A 133 6.91 5.40 18.53
CA GLU A 133 5.92 5.33 19.61
C GLU A 133 5.03 4.08 19.48
N LEU A 134 4.54 3.77 18.26
CA LEU A 134 3.79 2.54 18.00
C LEU A 134 4.63 1.27 18.18
N TYR A 135 5.89 1.30 17.81
CA TYR A 135 6.82 0.20 18.05
C TYR A 135 7.03 -0.05 19.56
N ASN A 136 7.20 1.01 20.34
CA ASN A 136 7.30 0.91 21.80
C ASN A 136 5.99 0.37 22.44
N VAL A 137 4.82 0.74 21.91
CA VAL A 137 3.54 0.14 22.32
C VAL A 137 3.52 -1.36 22.02
N PHE A 138 4.03 -1.78 20.87
CA PHE A 138 4.13 -3.18 20.48
C PHE A 138 5.07 -3.96 21.43
N VAL A 139 6.28 -3.47 21.64
CA VAL A 139 7.28 -4.15 22.50
C VAL A 139 6.82 -4.23 23.95
N ASN A 140 6.28 -3.14 24.49
CA ASN A 140 5.88 -3.07 25.91
C ASN A 140 4.48 -3.62 26.17
N LYS A 141 3.68 -3.90 25.14
CA LYS A 141 2.28 -4.40 25.25
C LYS A 141 1.38 -3.55 26.16
N ASN A 142 1.61 -2.25 26.17
CA ASN A 142 0.90 -1.29 27.02
C ASN A 142 -0.49 -0.98 26.46
N TYR A 143 -1.42 -1.95 26.60
CA TYR A 143 -2.81 -1.79 26.17
C TYR A 143 -3.73 -1.50 27.37
N PRO A 144 -4.83 -0.74 27.20
CA PRO A 144 -5.74 -0.43 28.29
C PRO A 144 -6.47 -1.66 28.84
N ASP A 145 -6.48 -1.82 30.16
CA ASP A 145 -7.21 -2.90 30.84
C ASP A 145 -8.74 -2.82 30.60
N THR A 146 -9.23 -1.67 30.18
CA THR A 146 -10.65 -1.44 29.87
C THR A 146 -11.10 -2.10 28.56
N TRP A 147 -10.16 -2.61 27.77
CA TRP A 147 -10.51 -3.29 26.52
C TRP A 147 -11.13 -4.66 26.81
N LYS A 148 -12.07 -5.07 25.93
CA LYS A 148 -12.74 -6.37 26.05
C LYS A 148 -11.68 -7.49 25.98
N LYS A 149 -11.90 -8.55 26.75
CA LYS A 149 -11.06 -9.75 26.76
C LYS A 149 -10.78 -10.24 25.32
N GLY A 150 -9.53 -10.54 25.03
CA GLY A 150 -9.04 -11.00 23.72
C GLY A 150 -9.01 -9.91 22.62
N TYR A 151 -9.35 -8.65 22.97
CA TYR A 151 -9.19 -7.55 22.00
C TYR A 151 -7.75 -7.07 21.92
N ALA A 152 -7.04 -7.01 23.05
CA ALA A 152 -5.65 -6.58 23.13
C ALA A 152 -4.74 -7.48 22.27
N GLU A 153 -4.91 -8.80 22.33
CA GLU A 153 -4.14 -9.77 21.55
C GLU A 153 -4.36 -9.58 20.05
N ARG A 154 -5.62 -9.40 19.62
CA ARG A 154 -5.93 -9.14 18.20
C ARG A 154 -5.41 -7.78 17.75
N ALA A 155 -5.47 -6.78 18.61
CA ALA A 155 -4.95 -5.45 18.32
C ALA A 155 -3.42 -5.45 18.23
N HIS A 156 -2.77 -6.20 19.11
CA HIS A 156 -1.32 -6.41 19.10
C HIS A 156 -0.83 -7.07 17.81
N TYR A 157 -1.47 -8.18 17.39
CA TYR A 157 -1.16 -8.82 16.11
C TYR A 157 -1.36 -7.87 14.92
N SER A 158 -2.45 -7.09 14.93
CA SER A 158 -2.70 -6.08 13.88
C SER A 158 -1.68 -4.96 13.89
N LEU A 159 -1.21 -4.53 15.07
CA LEU A 159 -0.13 -3.55 15.18
C LEU A 159 1.18 -4.11 14.64
N GLY A 160 1.52 -5.35 14.97
CA GLY A 160 2.69 -6.04 14.42
C GLY A 160 2.65 -6.11 12.90
N LEU A 161 1.52 -6.48 12.28
CA LEU A 161 1.35 -6.49 10.83
C LEU A 161 1.45 -5.08 10.22
N PHE A 162 0.95 -4.05 10.89
CA PHE A 162 1.06 -2.67 10.45
C PHE A 162 2.51 -2.18 10.45
N LEU A 163 3.23 -2.44 11.53
CA LEU A 163 4.66 -2.13 11.67
C LEU A 163 5.51 -2.93 10.67
N ALA A 164 5.21 -4.23 10.49
CA ALA A 164 5.89 -5.06 9.49
C ALA A 164 5.70 -4.50 8.07
N GLN A 165 4.51 -4.03 7.69
CA GLN A 165 4.30 -3.38 6.39
C GLN A 165 5.21 -2.16 6.21
N TYR A 166 5.41 -1.37 7.25
CA TYR A 166 6.28 -0.19 7.21
C TYR A 166 7.75 -0.60 7.08
N LEU A 167 8.22 -1.53 7.93
CA LEU A 167 9.61 -1.97 7.97
C LEU A 167 10.00 -2.89 6.80
N CYS A 168 9.03 -3.59 6.21
CA CYS A 168 9.20 -4.32 4.94
C CYS A 168 9.02 -3.39 3.74
N ASN A 169 9.84 -2.36 3.62
CA ASN A 169 9.91 -1.45 2.48
C ASN A 169 8.56 -0.81 2.09
N GLY A 170 7.69 -0.58 3.06
CA GLY A 170 6.36 0.00 2.83
C GLY A 170 5.44 -0.94 2.03
N PHE A 171 5.47 -2.23 2.30
CA PHE A 171 4.64 -3.22 1.63
C PHE A 171 3.14 -2.97 1.84
N ASN A 172 2.35 -3.32 0.84
CA ASN A 172 0.92 -3.47 1.04
C ASN A 172 0.64 -4.79 1.75
N LEU A 173 -0.50 -4.90 2.44
CA LEU A 173 -0.87 -6.15 3.10
C LEU A 173 -0.96 -7.34 2.13
N ALA A 174 -1.34 -7.09 0.87
CA ALA A 174 -1.39 -8.13 -0.15
C ALA A 174 0.00 -8.68 -0.53
N ASP A 175 1.05 -7.85 -0.43
CA ASP A 175 2.44 -8.27 -0.64
C ASP A 175 2.94 -8.98 0.63
N ALA A 176 2.68 -8.44 1.84
CA ALA A 176 3.04 -9.07 3.11
C ALA A 176 2.40 -10.45 3.28
N ALA A 177 1.14 -10.63 2.87
CA ALA A 177 0.42 -11.91 2.91
C ALA A 177 1.04 -12.99 2.00
N ARG A 178 1.87 -12.59 1.02
CA ARG A 178 2.54 -13.50 0.08
C ARG A 178 4.03 -13.64 0.35
N LEU A 179 4.53 -12.94 1.36
CA LEU A 179 5.94 -13.04 1.75
C LEU A 179 6.22 -14.46 2.26
N GLN A 180 7.28 -15.08 1.73
CA GLN A 180 7.66 -16.45 2.04
C GLN A 180 9.12 -16.51 2.49
N TYR A 181 9.42 -17.53 3.28
CA TYR A 181 10.78 -17.93 3.64
C TYR A 181 11.41 -18.71 2.47
N ASN A 182 11.88 -17.97 1.45
CA ASN A 182 12.52 -18.57 0.28
C ASN A 182 14.01 -18.90 0.52
N ASP A 183 14.67 -19.49 -0.47
CA ASP A 183 16.07 -19.86 -0.37
C ASP A 183 17.00 -18.67 -0.06
N TYR A 184 16.71 -17.48 -0.59
CA TYR A 184 17.49 -16.28 -0.34
C TYR A 184 17.51 -15.90 1.17
N TYR A 185 16.38 -16.03 1.86
CA TYR A 185 16.31 -15.83 3.31
C TYR A 185 17.29 -16.71 4.07
N PHE A 186 17.37 -18.00 3.71
CA PHE A 186 18.29 -18.94 4.36
C PHE A 186 19.75 -18.72 3.95
N GLN A 187 20.02 -18.41 2.68
CA GLN A 187 21.35 -18.13 2.15
C GLN A 187 21.99 -16.86 2.75
N THR A 188 21.17 -15.85 3.05
CA THR A 188 21.63 -14.61 3.73
C THR A 188 21.79 -14.78 5.25
N GLY A 189 21.63 -15.98 5.78
CA GLY A 189 21.66 -16.22 7.23
C GLY A 189 20.47 -15.58 7.96
N LYS A 190 19.30 -15.56 7.33
CA LYS A 190 18.04 -14.97 7.84
C LYS A 190 18.06 -13.44 7.93
N ARG A 191 18.91 -12.78 7.14
CA ARG A 191 19.12 -11.32 7.22
C ARG A 191 18.27 -10.53 6.24
N ALA A 192 17.67 -11.18 5.23
CA ALA A 192 16.84 -10.49 4.25
C ALA A 192 15.84 -11.45 3.59
N PHE A 193 14.71 -10.90 3.14
CA PHE A 193 13.83 -11.57 2.20
C PHE A 193 14.08 -11.09 0.78
N LEU A 194 13.87 -11.96 -0.21
CA LEU A 194 13.74 -11.61 -1.62
C LEU A 194 12.27 -11.77 -2.01
N PHE A 195 11.65 -10.76 -2.59
CA PHE A 195 10.24 -10.78 -2.91
C PHE A 195 9.94 -10.21 -4.29
N ASN A 196 9.18 -10.96 -5.10
CA ASN A 196 8.65 -10.52 -6.37
C ASN A 196 7.27 -9.89 -6.21
N ARG A 197 7.15 -8.58 -6.49
CA ARG A 197 5.89 -7.86 -6.32
C ARG A 197 4.86 -8.27 -7.37
N LYS A 198 3.70 -8.79 -6.92
CA LYS A 198 2.58 -9.20 -7.79
C LYS A 198 2.12 -8.10 -8.77
N LYS A 199 2.11 -6.84 -8.34
CA LYS A 199 1.57 -5.73 -9.15
C LYS A 199 2.42 -5.36 -10.36
N THR A 200 3.70 -5.66 -10.33
CA THR A 200 4.70 -5.27 -11.34
C THR A 200 5.22 -6.45 -12.16
N ALA A 201 5.12 -7.67 -11.66
CA ALA A 201 5.61 -8.88 -12.31
C ALA A 201 5.07 -9.08 -13.75
N ASP A 202 3.84 -8.65 -14.04
CA ASP A 202 3.22 -8.81 -15.36
C ASP A 202 3.50 -7.64 -16.34
N ARG A 203 4.24 -6.61 -15.93
CA ARG A 203 4.39 -5.37 -16.72
C ARG A 203 5.79 -5.07 -17.19
N SER A 204 6.80 -5.69 -16.62
CA SER A 204 8.19 -5.54 -17.04
C SER A 204 8.76 -6.90 -17.37
N SER A 205 9.53 -6.95 -18.47
CA SER A 205 10.36 -8.10 -18.83
C SER A 205 11.51 -8.34 -17.84
N ASN A 206 11.72 -7.44 -16.90
CA ASN A 206 12.65 -7.59 -15.80
C ASN A 206 11.84 -7.82 -14.52
N ASP A 207 12.05 -8.95 -13.87
CA ASP A 207 11.52 -9.28 -12.56
C ASP A 207 11.87 -8.14 -11.59
N SER A 208 10.84 -7.47 -11.06
CA SER A 208 11.04 -6.45 -10.04
C SER A 208 11.20 -7.14 -8.67
N GLU A 209 12.34 -7.82 -8.53
CA GLU A 209 12.76 -8.38 -7.26
C GLU A 209 13.09 -7.25 -6.28
N VAL A 210 12.60 -7.39 -5.08
CA VAL A 210 12.82 -6.44 -3.99
C VAL A 210 13.48 -7.18 -2.85
N VAL A 211 14.65 -6.70 -2.44
CA VAL A 211 15.32 -7.17 -1.22
C VAL A 211 14.76 -6.40 -0.03
N ILE A 212 14.37 -7.10 1.03
CA ILE A 212 13.86 -6.55 2.26
C ILE A 212 14.86 -6.88 3.36
N PRO A 213 15.68 -5.92 3.80
CA PRO A 213 16.62 -6.16 4.90
C PRO A 213 15.86 -6.32 6.23
N ILE A 214 16.25 -7.32 7.00
CA ILE A 214 15.68 -7.60 8.33
C ILE A 214 16.52 -6.87 9.37
N ILE A 215 16.14 -5.63 9.65
CA ILE A 215 16.73 -4.84 10.74
C ILE A 215 16.19 -5.33 12.09
N GLU A 216 16.90 -5.05 13.17
CA GLU A 216 16.57 -5.53 14.53
C GLU A 216 15.10 -5.27 14.93
N PRO A 217 14.49 -4.08 14.73
CA PRO A 217 13.08 -3.89 15.05
C PRO A 217 12.13 -4.78 14.24
N LEU A 218 12.46 -5.09 12.99
CA LEU A 218 11.66 -6.02 12.19
C LEU A 218 11.82 -7.44 12.72
N GLN A 219 13.04 -7.85 13.11
CA GLN A 219 13.28 -9.16 13.70
C GLN A 219 12.43 -9.37 14.97
N VAL A 220 12.38 -8.39 15.88
CA VAL A 220 11.54 -8.45 17.09
C VAL A 220 10.07 -8.68 16.73
N ILE A 221 9.55 -8.02 15.71
CA ILE A 221 8.17 -8.22 15.26
C ILE A 221 7.99 -9.62 14.66
N LEU A 222 8.93 -10.08 13.83
CA LEU A 222 8.86 -11.41 13.22
C LEU A 222 8.91 -12.52 14.28
N ASP A 223 9.75 -12.40 15.29
CA ASP A 223 9.86 -13.37 16.38
C ASP A 223 8.55 -13.53 17.16
N GLU A 224 7.71 -12.50 17.19
CA GLU A 224 6.46 -12.54 17.95
C GLU A 224 5.24 -12.93 17.11
N ILE A 225 5.13 -12.45 15.86
CA ILE A 225 3.89 -12.63 15.08
C ILE A 225 4.06 -13.44 13.79
N ALA A 226 5.29 -13.76 13.38
CA ALA A 226 5.50 -14.54 12.16
C ALA A 226 5.49 -16.04 12.46
N ALA A 227 5.20 -16.83 11.44
CA ALA A 227 5.33 -18.28 11.52
C ALA A 227 6.80 -18.70 11.65
N THR A 228 7.03 -19.86 12.28
CA THR A 228 8.36 -20.46 12.33
C THR A 228 8.91 -20.63 10.90
N PRO A 229 10.14 -20.16 10.62
CA PRO A 229 10.73 -20.25 9.30
C PRO A 229 10.78 -21.68 8.75
N SER A 230 10.15 -21.89 7.61
CA SER A 230 10.19 -23.13 6.84
C SER A 230 10.31 -22.80 5.35
N ARG A 231 11.03 -23.61 4.57
CA ARG A 231 11.19 -23.37 3.13
C ARG A 231 9.83 -23.23 2.44
N ASP A 232 9.68 -22.17 1.67
CA ASP A 232 8.46 -21.79 0.94
C ASP A 232 7.21 -21.57 1.82
N GLY A 233 7.38 -21.60 3.15
CA GLY A 233 6.31 -21.24 4.09
C GLY A 233 6.02 -19.75 4.08
N TYR A 234 4.76 -19.37 4.24
CA TYR A 234 4.38 -17.96 4.39
C TYR A 234 4.87 -17.40 5.73
N VAL A 235 5.35 -16.15 5.70
CA VAL A 235 5.77 -15.45 6.93
C VAL A 235 4.55 -15.12 7.80
N PHE A 236 3.43 -14.72 7.20
CA PHE A 236 2.19 -14.38 7.89
C PHE A 236 1.00 -15.21 7.38
N PRO A 237 0.96 -16.52 7.63
CA PRO A 237 -0.07 -17.43 7.09
C PRO A 237 -1.48 -17.11 7.57
N GLU A 238 -1.62 -16.50 8.76
CA GLU A 238 -2.91 -16.14 9.36
C GLU A 238 -3.72 -15.16 8.50
N ILE A 239 -3.05 -14.35 7.67
CA ILE A 239 -3.75 -13.41 6.76
C ILE A 239 -4.62 -14.19 5.78
N PHE A 240 -4.11 -15.28 5.21
CA PHE A 240 -4.87 -16.14 4.31
C PHE A 240 -5.73 -17.17 5.05
N ASN A 241 -5.33 -17.57 6.25
CA ASN A 241 -6.04 -18.56 7.06
C ASN A 241 -6.42 -19.83 6.26
N GLY A 242 -5.44 -20.40 5.54
CA GLY A 242 -5.58 -21.63 4.78
C GLY A 242 -6.30 -21.54 3.44
N VAL A 243 -6.85 -20.38 3.04
CA VAL A 243 -7.50 -20.25 1.72
C VAL A 243 -6.48 -20.26 0.57
N THR A 244 -6.83 -20.94 -0.52
CA THR A 244 -5.93 -21.18 -1.65
C THR A 244 -6.33 -20.41 -2.91
N SER A 245 -7.63 -20.16 -3.13
CA SER A 245 -8.09 -19.47 -4.33
C SER A 245 -7.76 -17.96 -4.26
N GLU A 246 -7.34 -17.37 -5.38
CA GLU A 246 -7.01 -15.94 -5.46
C GLU A 246 -8.23 -15.04 -5.14
N LYS A 247 -9.43 -15.50 -5.42
CA LYS A 247 -10.67 -14.83 -5.03
C LYS A 247 -10.77 -14.69 -3.51
N GLU A 248 -10.61 -15.81 -2.79
CA GLU A 248 -10.70 -15.83 -1.34
C GLU A 248 -9.53 -15.12 -0.68
N ARG A 249 -8.31 -15.29 -1.22
CA ARG A 249 -7.13 -14.55 -0.78
C ARG A 249 -7.33 -13.04 -0.90
N SER A 250 -7.88 -12.57 -2.01
CA SER A 250 -8.19 -11.15 -2.21
C SER A 250 -9.21 -10.65 -1.18
N LYS A 251 -10.27 -11.44 -0.93
CA LYS A 251 -11.31 -11.12 0.05
C LYS A 251 -10.74 -11.07 1.48
N ARG A 252 -10.02 -12.12 1.88
CA ARG A 252 -9.38 -12.20 3.22
C ARG A 252 -8.41 -11.04 3.44
N THR A 253 -7.57 -10.72 2.44
CA THR A 253 -6.65 -9.59 2.53
C THR A 253 -7.38 -8.27 2.70
N ALA A 254 -8.50 -8.06 2.02
CA ALA A 254 -9.30 -6.84 2.15
C ALA A 254 -9.96 -6.73 3.53
N GLU A 255 -10.51 -7.84 4.05
CA GLU A 255 -11.09 -7.93 5.40
C GLU A 255 -10.03 -7.63 6.47
N GLU A 256 -8.86 -8.29 6.38
CA GLU A 256 -7.80 -8.08 7.36
C GLU A 256 -7.20 -6.68 7.29
N ASN A 257 -7.08 -6.09 6.10
CA ASN A 257 -6.65 -4.70 5.97
C ASN A 257 -7.62 -3.72 6.65
N SER A 258 -8.93 -3.98 6.62
CA SER A 258 -9.93 -3.21 7.37
C SER A 258 -9.78 -3.40 8.89
N ASN A 259 -9.60 -4.66 9.33
CA ASN A 259 -9.38 -5.00 10.73
C ASN A 259 -8.13 -4.30 11.29
N ILE A 260 -7.02 -4.35 10.54
CA ILE A 260 -5.77 -3.66 10.92
C ILE A 260 -6.02 -2.16 11.06
N GLN A 261 -6.67 -1.54 10.08
CA GLN A 261 -6.97 -0.11 10.13
C GLN A 261 -7.78 0.27 11.36
N ASP A 262 -8.85 -0.45 11.66
CA ASP A 262 -9.72 -0.15 12.80
C ASP A 262 -9.00 -0.37 14.13
N ARG A 263 -8.26 -1.47 14.28
CA ARG A 263 -7.53 -1.79 15.52
C ARG A 263 -6.35 -0.85 15.75
N VAL A 264 -5.55 -0.56 14.73
CA VAL A 264 -4.44 0.40 14.83
C VAL A 264 -4.96 1.82 15.09
N THR A 265 -6.06 2.23 14.45
CA THR A 265 -6.71 3.50 14.75
C THR A 265 -7.09 3.59 16.23
N LYS A 266 -7.68 2.52 16.78
CA LYS A 266 -8.04 2.48 18.20
C LYS A 266 -6.81 2.53 19.10
N ILE A 267 -5.72 1.81 18.75
CA ILE A 267 -4.44 1.92 19.47
C ILE A 267 -3.96 3.37 19.47
N CYS A 268 -3.91 4.04 18.31
CA CYS A 268 -3.45 5.42 18.19
C CYS A 268 -4.25 6.39 19.09
N HIS A 269 -5.54 6.16 19.26
CA HIS A 269 -6.40 7.03 20.06
C HIS A 269 -6.32 6.73 21.57
N ASP A 270 -6.28 5.44 21.92
CA ASP A 270 -6.43 5.02 23.33
C ASP A 270 -5.08 4.93 24.06
N VAL A 271 -3.96 4.74 23.36
CA VAL A 271 -2.63 4.55 23.98
C VAL A 271 -1.79 5.82 23.87
N PRO A 272 -1.30 6.25 22.69
CA PRO A 272 -0.61 7.52 22.59
C PRO A 272 -1.54 8.76 22.61
N GLY A 273 -2.85 8.56 22.57
CA GLY A 273 -3.82 9.66 22.67
C GLY A 273 -3.86 10.58 21.45
N TRP A 274 -3.52 10.06 20.25
CA TRP A 274 -3.54 10.89 19.05
C TRP A 274 -4.95 11.32 18.65
N GLY A 275 -5.06 12.48 18.00
CA GLY A 275 -6.35 13.06 17.62
C GLY A 275 -7.17 12.15 16.68
N LYS A 276 -8.51 12.21 16.80
CA LYS A 276 -9.48 11.37 16.06
C LYS A 276 -9.37 11.43 14.53
N ALA A 277 -8.71 12.45 13.97
CA ALA A 277 -8.43 12.55 12.54
C ALA A 277 -7.37 11.56 12.05
N ILE A 278 -6.57 11.00 12.96
CA ILE A 278 -5.50 10.04 12.61
C ILE A 278 -6.11 8.65 12.55
N ARG A 279 -6.25 8.16 11.31
CA ARG A 279 -6.77 6.81 10.99
C ARG A 279 -5.81 6.11 10.03
N PRO A 280 -4.69 5.56 10.54
CA PRO A 280 -3.66 4.96 9.72
C PRO A 280 -4.18 3.74 8.95
N SER A 281 -3.75 3.59 7.71
CA SER A 281 -4.03 2.43 6.87
C SER A 281 -2.74 1.90 6.26
N GLY A 282 -2.75 0.71 5.66
CA GLY A 282 -1.58 0.14 4.99
C GLY A 282 -0.98 1.06 3.91
N THR A 283 -1.78 1.93 3.28
CA THR A 283 -1.26 2.95 2.35
C THR A 283 -0.39 3.99 3.06
N TRP A 284 -0.68 4.29 4.33
CA TRP A 284 0.16 5.20 5.12
C TRP A 284 1.55 4.59 5.38
N CYS A 285 1.65 3.27 5.64
CA CYS A 285 2.94 2.59 5.78
C CYS A 285 3.84 2.85 4.57
N ARG A 286 3.29 2.71 3.37
CA ARG A 286 4.04 2.93 2.12
C ARG A 286 4.45 4.39 1.92
N HIS A 287 3.57 5.34 2.22
CA HIS A 287 3.90 6.76 2.15
C HIS A 287 4.89 7.18 3.21
N SER A 288 4.76 6.62 4.43
CA SER A 288 5.67 6.87 5.53
C SER A 288 7.07 6.34 5.25
N PHE A 289 7.19 5.11 4.75
CA PHE A 289 8.47 4.53 4.37
C PHE A 289 9.25 5.47 3.45
N ALA A 290 8.65 5.84 2.31
CA ALA A 290 9.32 6.70 1.34
C ALA A 290 9.62 8.10 1.90
N THR A 291 8.69 8.67 2.68
CA THR A 291 8.83 10.04 3.18
C THR A 291 9.84 10.11 4.33
N ASN A 292 9.80 9.14 5.24
CA ASN A 292 10.69 9.11 6.41
C ASN A 292 12.14 8.83 5.99
N LEU A 293 12.39 7.90 5.08
CA LEU A 293 13.74 7.67 4.53
C LEU A 293 14.26 8.90 3.80
N ARG A 294 13.43 9.54 2.97
CA ARG A 294 13.82 10.79 2.30
C ARG A 294 14.16 11.88 3.32
N ASN A 295 13.38 12.05 4.37
CA ASN A 295 13.62 13.03 5.42
C ASN A 295 14.88 12.70 6.25
N ALA A 296 15.26 11.42 6.33
CA ALA A 296 16.48 10.94 6.93
C ALA A 296 17.71 11.02 6.00
N GLY A 297 17.59 11.68 4.83
CA GLY A 297 18.69 11.89 3.89
C GLY A 297 19.02 10.68 3.02
N VAL A 298 18.15 9.67 2.95
CA VAL A 298 18.36 8.49 2.09
C VAL A 298 18.05 8.83 0.64
N GLU A 299 18.86 8.33 -0.28
CA GLU A 299 18.77 8.58 -1.70
C GLU A 299 17.43 8.09 -2.29
N LYS A 300 16.90 8.90 -3.22
CA LYS A 300 15.65 8.56 -3.90
C LYS A 300 15.76 7.27 -4.73
N THR A 301 16.91 7.01 -5.32
CA THR A 301 17.19 5.80 -6.12
C THR A 301 17.01 4.53 -5.27
N TYR A 302 17.58 4.50 -4.08
CA TYR A 302 17.34 3.42 -3.12
C TYR A 302 15.86 3.27 -2.76
N ILE A 303 15.18 4.38 -2.45
CA ILE A 303 13.76 4.35 -2.08
C ILE A 303 12.91 3.78 -3.22
N ASP A 304 13.17 4.18 -4.47
CA ASP A 304 12.43 3.68 -5.64
C ASP A 304 12.71 2.18 -5.85
N GLU A 305 13.96 1.73 -5.76
CA GLU A 305 14.37 0.33 -5.89
C GLU A 305 13.74 -0.54 -4.79
N SER A 306 13.91 -0.14 -3.51
CA SER A 306 13.36 -0.88 -2.36
C SER A 306 11.84 -0.98 -2.37
N MET A 307 11.16 -0.03 -3.02
CA MET A 307 9.71 -0.07 -3.23
C MET A 307 9.28 -0.84 -4.48
N GLY A 308 10.22 -1.38 -5.27
CA GLY A 308 9.95 -2.07 -6.54
C GLY A 308 9.28 -1.16 -7.55
N HIS A 309 9.68 0.11 -7.60
CA HIS A 309 9.31 1.00 -8.69
C HIS A 309 10.33 0.82 -9.81
N SER A 310 9.86 0.66 -11.06
CA SER A 310 10.76 0.70 -12.21
C SER A 310 11.46 2.06 -12.22
N THR A 311 12.76 2.09 -12.07
CA THR A 311 13.59 3.23 -12.42
C THR A 311 13.34 3.54 -13.91
N ASN A 312 13.19 4.81 -14.26
CA ASN A 312 12.89 5.22 -15.63
C ASN A 312 13.85 4.52 -16.59
N SER A 313 13.30 3.69 -17.48
CA SER A 313 14.05 2.94 -18.51
C SER A 313 14.86 3.82 -19.49
N ASN A 314 14.75 5.13 -19.38
CA ASN A 314 15.46 6.10 -20.22
C ASN A 314 16.80 6.56 -19.63
N ASP A 315 17.15 6.15 -18.41
CA ASP A 315 18.48 6.44 -17.87
C ASP A 315 19.41 5.25 -18.14
N MET A 316 20.26 5.44 -19.13
CA MET A 316 21.26 4.42 -19.55
C MET A 316 22.19 4.02 -18.40
N THR A 317 22.38 4.87 -17.39
CA THR A 317 23.22 4.60 -16.24
C THR A 317 22.68 3.46 -15.39
N ASN A 318 21.34 3.35 -15.26
CA ASN A 318 20.70 2.30 -14.48
C ASN A 318 20.94 0.87 -15.02
N VAL A 319 21.37 0.75 -16.29
CA VAL A 319 21.71 -0.55 -16.89
C VAL A 319 23.05 -1.09 -16.35
N TYR A 320 23.89 -0.22 -15.82
CA TYR A 320 25.24 -0.53 -15.35
C TYR A 320 25.37 -0.58 -13.83
N LEU A 321 24.32 -0.21 -13.09
CA LEU A 321 24.33 -0.23 -11.64
C LEU A 321 23.76 -1.54 -11.11
N ASP A 322 24.52 -2.18 -10.22
CA ASP A 322 24.03 -3.29 -9.42
C ASP A 322 23.06 -2.81 -8.33
N THR A 323 22.30 -3.75 -7.76
CA THR A 323 21.45 -3.49 -6.61
C THR A 323 22.27 -3.02 -5.41
N TYR A 324 21.66 -2.22 -4.53
CA TYR A 324 22.32 -1.77 -3.30
C TYR A 324 22.79 -2.95 -2.45
N PRO A 325 24.05 -2.96 -1.96
CA PRO A 325 24.53 -4.00 -1.06
C PRO A 325 23.65 -4.14 0.19
N LEU A 326 23.46 -5.36 0.67
CA LEU A 326 22.57 -5.64 1.81
C LEU A 326 22.93 -4.81 3.06
N GLU A 327 24.22 -4.61 3.33
CA GLU A 327 24.68 -3.82 4.47
C GLU A 327 24.22 -2.36 4.38
N MET A 328 24.31 -1.77 3.19
CA MET A 328 23.83 -0.41 2.93
C MET A 328 22.30 -0.31 3.06
N GLN A 329 21.57 -1.33 2.57
CA GLN A 329 20.12 -1.41 2.73
C GLN A 329 19.74 -1.50 4.21
N MET A 330 20.47 -2.27 5.02
CA MET A 330 20.28 -2.36 6.48
C MET A 330 20.52 -1.01 7.15
N GLU A 331 21.61 -0.31 6.80
CA GLU A 331 21.92 1.02 7.32
C GLU A 331 20.80 2.02 6.98
N TYR A 332 20.32 2.02 5.73
CA TYR A 332 19.24 2.92 5.33
C TYR A 332 17.93 2.61 6.05
N ASN A 333 17.58 1.34 6.17
CA ASN A 333 16.33 0.94 6.83
C ASN A 333 16.39 1.11 8.37
N SER A 334 17.57 1.11 8.99
CA SER A 334 17.70 1.42 10.42
C SER A 334 17.21 2.83 10.76
N LYS A 335 17.24 3.75 9.78
CA LYS A 335 16.73 5.12 9.91
C LYS A 335 15.20 5.24 9.93
N LEU A 336 14.47 4.13 9.77
CA LEU A 336 12.99 4.12 9.76
C LEU A 336 12.37 4.41 11.13
N LEU A 337 13.05 4.05 12.21
CA LEU A 337 12.63 4.36 13.58
C LEU A 337 13.63 5.32 14.25
N ALA A 338 13.13 6.16 15.13
CA ALA A 338 13.94 7.01 16.00
C ALA A 338 14.18 6.24 17.32
N LEU A 339 14.78 5.05 17.21
CA LEU A 339 15.28 4.37 18.39
C LEU A 339 16.54 5.14 18.82
N ASP A 340 16.61 5.42 20.11
CA ASP A 340 17.77 6.11 20.69
C ASP A 340 19.02 5.28 20.40
N ASP A 341 19.74 5.65 19.37
CA ASP A 341 21.08 5.17 19.16
C ASP A 341 21.92 5.69 20.34
N GLU A 342 22.70 4.82 20.99
CA GLU A 342 23.70 5.25 21.98
C GLU A 342 24.59 6.37 21.41
N SER A 343 24.79 6.40 20.09
CA SER A 343 25.46 7.48 19.37
C SER A 343 24.71 8.80 19.45
N THR A 344 23.37 8.79 19.27
CA THR A 344 22.53 10.02 19.33
C THR A 344 22.44 10.56 20.75
N GLN A 345 22.29 9.69 21.75
CA GLN A 345 22.37 10.08 23.17
C GLN A 345 23.74 10.62 23.52
N ARG A 346 24.81 10.01 23.02
CA ARG A 346 26.18 10.46 23.20
C ARG A 346 26.42 11.81 22.54
N ASP A 347 25.92 12.02 21.31
CA ASP A 347 26.05 13.30 20.60
C ASP A 347 25.22 14.41 21.26
N GLU A 348 24.00 14.11 21.74
CA GLU A 348 23.22 15.04 22.55
C GLU A 348 23.89 15.36 23.89
N LEU A 349 24.44 14.36 24.56
CA LEU A 349 25.23 14.56 25.79
C LEU A 349 26.50 15.42 25.53
N ILE A 350 27.23 15.11 24.47
CA ILE A 350 28.38 15.88 24.03
C ILE A 350 27.97 17.33 23.71
N SER A 351 26.85 17.51 22.98
CA SER A 351 26.31 18.84 22.69
C SER A 351 25.84 19.60 23.93
N LYS A 352 25.26 18.91 24.92
CA LYS A 352 24.89 19.53 26.21
C LYS A 352 26.14 19.86 27.05
N LEU A 353 27.10 18.95 27.11
CA LEU A 353 28.37 19.15 27.83
C LEU A 353 29.22 20.29 27.22
N SER A 354 29.24 20.42 25.89
CA SER A 354 29.98 21.48 25.19
C SER A 354 29.45 22.90 25.45
N LYS A 355 28.22 23.02 25.94
CA LYS A 355 27.58 24.29 26.31
C LYS A 355 27.82 24.68 27.76
N LEU A 356 28.40 23.78 28.56
CA LEU A 356 28.71 24.04 29.97
C LEU A 356 30.09 24.69 30.12
N SER A 357 30.21 25.56 31.10
CA SER A 357 31.51 26.12 31.50
C SER A 357 32.40 25.08 32.17
N ASN A 358 33.71 25.28 32.16
CA ASN A 358 34.67 24.39 32.84
C ASN A 358 34.34 24.20 34.34
N GLN A 359 33.77 25.20 35.01
CA GLN A 359 33.33 25.09 36.40
C GLN A 359 32.15 24.18 36.60
N GLU A 360 31.14 24.22 35.69
CA GLU A 360 29.97 23.34 35.72
C GLU A 360 30.35 21.90 35.40
N LEU A 361 31.29 21.68 34.46
CA LEU A 361 31.80 20.35 34.14
C LEU A 361 32.53 19.71 35.32
N LEU A 362 33.37 20.51 36.05
CA LEU A 362 34.04 20.05 37.26
C LEU A 362 33.06 19.73 38.40
N GLN A 363 31.97 20.49 38.53
CA GLN A 363 30.91 20.18 39.51
C GLN A 363 30.16 18.91 39.21
N LEU A 364 29.91 18.61 37.92
CA LEU A 364 29.28 17.36 37.48
C LEU A 364 30.19 16.15 37.73
N LEU A 365 31.47 16.26 37.42
CA LEU A 365 32.47 15.22 37.68
C LEU A 365 32.59 14.91 39.17
N ASN A 366 32.61 15.93 40.02
CA ASN A 366 32.69 15.75 41.50
C ASN A 366 31.42 15.20 42.14
N LYS A 367 30.27 15.18 41.44
CA LYS A 367 29.03 14.55 41.89
C LYS A 367 28.88 13.10 41.38
N ALA A 368 29.68 12.70 40.39
CA ALA A 368 29.63 11.37 39.76
C ALA A 368 30.66 10.39 40.34
N VAL A 369 31.60 10.90 41.21
CA VAL A 369 32.54 10.16 42.05
C VAL A 369 32.01 10.15 43.49
#